data_6ef47de062b3b90273d805b9aa5ebc6c
#
_entry.id   6ef47de062b3b90273d805b9aa5ebc6c
#
_cell.length_a   1.000
_cell.length_b   1.000
_cell.length_c   1.000
_cell.angle_alpha   90.00
_cell.angle_beta   90.00
_cell.angle_gamma   90.00
#
_symmetry.space_group_name_H-M   'P 1'
#
loop_
_entity.id
_entity.type
_entity.pdbx_description
1 polymer ?
#
loop_
_entity_poly.entity_id
_entity_poly.type
_entity_poly.pdbx_seq_one_letter_code
_entity_poly.pdbx_strand_id
1 'polypeptide(L)'
;ERNKLYVARCLLDKKITIEEGAELLHLSERQVKRLKKGVREQGDVFVIHKNRGRKPVHALPHEVKERVVNLKRSEKYSQANFSHFQELLEEHESIHLSKSSVYRILVSEGMESTKKHSRRTLHKTRKRKPQRGMLTVMDASPYRWFLNGMECSLHGVIDDAGGEVLNLVFASQECLEGYFELTKGFISQYGIPLAVYVDRHTIFRSPLEGKLSLEEELSGKRVNETQFGRAMSELGINLIWAKSPQAKGKIERLWETLQSRLPVELNLAGISTLEEANNFLATFVQQYNRKFA
;
A
#
# COMPACT_ATOMS: atom_id res chain seq x y z
N GLU A 1 -19.23 -20.61 32.10
CA GLU A 1 -19.92 -21.90 32.17
C GLU A 1 -19.72 -22.58 33.52
N ARG A 2 -18.50 -22.66 34.09
CA ARG A 2 -18.21 -23.26 35.40
C ARG A 2 -19.05 -22.64 36.53
N ASN A 3 -19.12 -21.30 36.61
CA ASN A 3 -19.91 -20.61 37.61
C ASN A 3 -21.39 -20.89 37.46
N LYS A 4 -21.94 -20.96 36.25
CA LYS A 4 -23.35 -21.31 36.02
C LYS A 4 -23.65 -22.73 36.47
N LEU A 5 -22.75 -23.67 36.20
CA LEU A 5 -22.90 -25.05 36.63
C LEU A 5 -22.86 -25.19 38.15
N TYR A 6 -21.88 -24.51 38.79
CA TYR A 6 -21.75 -24.52 40.24
C TYR A 6 -23.04 -23.98 40.93
N VAL A 7 -23.49 -22.80 40.50
CA VAL A 7 -24.72 -22.20 41.06
C VAL A 7 -25.96 -23.07 40.81
N ALA A 8 -26.06 -23.67 39.60
CA ALA A 8 -27.17 -24.59 39.29
C ALA A 8 -27.19 -25.82 40.20
N ARG A 9 -26.04 -26.40 40.52
CA ARG A 9 -25.90 -27.52 41.47
C ARG A 9 -26.25 -27.11 42.88
N CYS A 10 -25.76 -25.96 43.36
CA CYS A 10 -26.14 -25.43 44.67
C CYS A 10 -27.66 -25.18 44.80
N LEU A 11 -28.30 -24.73 43.71
CA LEU A 11 -29.75 -24.57 43.67
C LEU A 11 -30.50 -25.92 43.68
N LEU A 12 -29.97 -26.96 43.06
CA LEU A 12 -30.55 -28.29 43.10
C LEU A 12 -30.41 -28.93 44.48
N ASP A 13 -29.26 -28.75 45.11
CA ASP A 13 -28.98 -29.18 46.50
C ASP A 13 -29.67 -28.34 47.56
N LYS A 14 -30.47 -27.32 47.19
CA LYS A 14 -31.15 -26.39 48.11
C LYS A 14 -30.19 -25.60 49.05
N LYS A 15 -28.92 -25.41 48.64
CA LYS A 15 -27.92 -24.65 49.41
C LYS A 15 -28.05 -23.15 49.26
N ILE A 16 -28.67 -22.69 48.18
CA ILE A 16 -28.93 -21.27 47.88
C ILE A 16 -30.33 -21.10 47.34
N THR A 17 -30.89 -19.89 47.51
CA THR A 17 -32.19 -19.49 46.94
C THR A 17 -32.06 -19.07 45.48
N ILE A 18 -33.20 -18.91 44.78
CA ILE A 18 -33.23 -18.42 43.39
C ILE A 18 -32.73 -16.97 43.31
N GLU A 19 -33.06 -16.14 44.30
CA GLU A 19 -32.66 -14.74 44.40
C GLU A 19 -31.14 -14.64 44.54
N GLU A 20 -30.54 -15.38 45.48
CA GLU A 20 -29.07 -15.45 45.62
C GLU A 20 -28.37 -15.95 44.37
N GLY A 21 -28.95 -16.96 43.70
CA GLY A 21 -28.45 -17.45 42.44
C GLY A 21 -28.51 -16.42 41.28
N ALA A 22 -29.55 -15.54 41.32
CA ALA A 22 -29.70 -14.46 40.36
C ALA A 22 -28.63 -13.37 40.57
N GLU A 23 -28.38 -13.00 41.82
CA GLU A 23 -27.31 -12.07 42.17
C GLU A 23 -25.92 -12.59 41.83
N LEU A 24 -25.60 -13.84 42.19
CA LEU A 24 -24.30 -14.46 41.93
C LEU A 24 -23.95 -14.57 40.41
N LEU A 25 -24.97 -14.78 39.57
CA LEU A 25 -24.80 -14.91 38.14
C LEU A 25 -25.08 -13.64 37.36
N HIS A 26 -25.54 -12.57 38.01
CA HIS A 26 -26.06 -11.36 37.36
C HIS A 26 -27.11 -11.67 36.28
N LEU A 27 -28.03 -12.58 36.60
CA LEU A 27 -29.11 -13.04 35.73
C LEU A 27 -30.48 -12.78 36.39
N SER A 28 -31.52 -12.71 35.54
CA SER A 28 -32.87 -12.66 36.10
C SER A 28 -33.26 -14.01 36.74
N GLU A 29 -34.13 -13.96 37.79
CA GLU A 29 -34.65 -15.19 38.39
C GLU A 29 -35.24 -16.18 37.38
N ARG A 30 -35.93 -15.67 36.35
CA ARG A 30 -36.48 -16.49 35.27
C ARG A 30 -35.40 -17.29 34.56
N GLN A 31 -34.24 -16.67 34.31
CA GLN A 31 -33.08 -17.33 33.69
C GLN A 31 -32.48 -18.37 34.63
N VAL A 32 -32.40 -18.06 35.93
CA VAL A 32 -31.90 -19.00 36.94
C VAL A 32 -32.83 -20.20 37.12
N LYS A 33 -34.15 -20.00 37.17
CA LYS A 33 -35.16 -21.06 37.20
C LYS A 33 -35.03 -21.98 35.96
N ARG A 34 -34.81 -21.38 34.76
CA ARG A 34 -34.57 -22.12 33.53
C ARG A 34 -33.26 -22.90 33.58
N LEU A 35 -32.19 -22.29 34.12
CA LEU A 35 -30.89 -22.94 34.30
C LEU A 35 -30.99 -24.15 35.22
N LYS A 36 -31.63 -23.98 36.41
CA LYS A 36 -31.90 -25.07 37.38
C LYS A 36 -32.68 -26.23 36.74
N LYS A 37 -33.77 -25.92 36.02
CA LYS A 37 -34.58 -26.91 35.31
C LYS A 37 -33.74 -27.64 34.25
N GLY A 38 -32.99 -26.91 33.43
CA GLY A 38 -32.20 -27.48 32.38
C GLY A 38 -31.08 -28.41 32.87
N VAL A 39 -30.36 -28.01 33.93
CA VAL A 39 -29.34 -28.89 34.54
C VAL A 39 -29.95 -30.12 35.17
N ARG A 40 -31.15 -30.02 35.77
CA ARG A 40 -31.87 -31.19 36.31
C ARG A 40 -32.29 -32.18 35.24
N GLU A 41 -32.72 -31.70 34.06
CA GLU A 41 -33.26 -32.53 32.99
C GLU A 41 -32.21 -33.05 32.02
N GLN A 42 -31.19 -32.24 31.73
CA GLN A 42 -30.19 -32.53 30.70
C GLN A 42 -28.75 -32.66 31.26
N GLY A 43 -28.59 -32.53 32.58
CA GLY A 43 -27.28 -32.59 33.23
C GLY A 43 -26.38 -31.37 32.89
N ASP A 44 -25.10 -31.57 33.13
CA ASP A 44 -24.07 -30.49 33.00
C ASP A 44 -23.97 -29.93 31.58
N VAL A 45 -24.36 -30.70 30.58
CA VAL A 45 -24.31 -30.32 29.16
C VAL A 45 -25.21 -29.10 28.86
N PHE A 46 -26.29 -28.90 29.64
CA PHE A 46 -27.20 -27.78 29.47
C PHE A 46 -26.50 -26.39 29.61
N VAL A 47 -25.44 -26.33 30.40
CA VAL A 47 -24.70 -25.08 30.65
C VAL A 47 -23.80 -24.70 29.49
N ILE A 48 -23.49 -25.66 28.63
CA ILE A 48 -22.66 -25.40 27.45
C ILE A 48 -23.49 -24.64 26.42
N HIS A 49 -22.95 -23.49 25.98
CA HIS A 49 -23.64 -22.68 24.98
C HIS A 49 -23.82 -23.49 23.68
N LYS A 50 -25.05 -23.62 23.18
CA LYS A 50 -25.40 -24.41 22.00
C LYS A 50 -24.63 -24.03 20.71
N ASN A 51 -24.11 -22.80 20.66
CA ASN A 51 -23.28 -22.33 19.54
C ASN A 51 -21.77 -22.63 19.73
N ARG A 52 -21.37 -23.24 20.85
CA ARG A 52 -19.97 -23.61 21.08
C ARG A 52 -19.55 -24.67 20.07
N GLY A 53 -18.50 -24.37 19.32
CA GLY A 53 -18.00 -25.28 18.26
C GLY A 53 -18.80 -25.29 16.95
N ARG A 54 -19.92 -24.54 16.89
CA ARG A 54 -20.68 -24.43 15.64
C ARG A 54 -19.90 -23.57 14.64
N LYS A 55 -19.56 -24.13 13.48
CA LYS A 55 -18.99 -23.37 12.38
C LYS A 55 -20.05 -22.39 11.84
N PRO A 56 -19.73 -21.09 11.65
CA PRO A 56 -20.64 -20.14 10.99
C PRO A 56 -21.02 -20.63 9.59
N VAL A 57 -22.24 -20.34 9.15
CA VAL A 57 -22.72 -20.73 7.80
C VAL A 57 -21.82 -20.16 6.69
N HIS A 58 -21.22 -18.99 6.94
CA HIS A 58 -20.30 -18.33 6.01
C HIS A 58 -18.81 -18.67 6.25
N ALA A 59 -18.52 -19.73 7.02
CA ALA A 59 -17.13 -20.16 7.21
C ALA A 59 -16.56 -20.68 5.88
N LEU A 60 -15.42 -20.13 5.48
CA LEU A 60 -14.73 -20.58 4.27
C LEU A 60 -14.36 -22.06 4.36
N PRO A 61 -14.57 -22.85 3.29
CA PRO A 61 -14.14 -24.23 3.18
C PRO A 61 -12.63 -24.36 3.45
N HIS A 62 -12.22 -25.49 4.02
CA HIS A 62 -10.82 -25.77 4.33
C HIS A 62 -9.97 -25.79 3.05
N GLU A 63 -10.49 -26.38 2.01
CA GLU A 63 -9.85 -26.47 0.68
C GLU A 63 -9.48 -25.09 0.11
N VAL A 64 -10.40 -24.10 0.23
CA VAL A 64 -10.13 -22.74 -0.23
C VAL A 64 -9.00 -22.08 0.59
N LYS A 65 -8.98 -22.33 1.92
CA LYS A 65 -7.92 -21.79 2.77
C LYS A 65 -6.56 -22.39 2.43
N GLU A 66 -6.50 -23.71 2.27
CA GLU A 66 -5.28 -24.42 1.87
C GLU A 66 -4.78 -23.94 0.50
N ARG A 67 -5.69 -23.78 -0.47
CA ARG A 67 -5.34 -23.26 -1.79
C ARG A 67 -4.73 -21.86 -1.70
N VAL A 68 -5.31 -20.95 -0.93
CA VAL A 68 -4.79 -19.58 -0.71
C VAL A 68 -3.39 -19.62 -0.09
N VAL A 69 -3.17 -20.49 0.91
CA VAL A 69 -1.88 -20.67 1.57
C VAL A 69 -0.83 -21.21 0.61
N ASN A 70 -1.17 -22.25 -0.15
CA ASN A 70 -0.27 -22.86 -1.12
C ASN A 70 0.11 -21.86 -2.23
N LEU A 71 -0.85 -21.09 -2.74
CA LEU A 71 -0.59 -20.04 -3.71
C LEU A 71 0.36 -18.98 -3.13
N LYS A 72 0.15 -18.54 -1.89
CA LYS A 72 1.04 -17.55 -1.24
C LYS A 72 2.45 -18.08 -1.04
N ARG A 73 2.64 -19.37 -0.79
CA ARG A 73 3.96 -20.01 -0.66
C ARG A 73 4.64 -20.26 -2.00
N SER A 74 3.90 -20.21 -3.11
CA SER A 74 4.48 -20.39 -4.42
C SER A 74 5.45 -19.27 -4.76
N GLU A 75 6.46 -19.55 -5.54
CA GLU A 75 7.44 -18.59 -6.01
C GLU A 75 6.78 -17.39 -6.70
N LYS A 76 5.71 -17.68 -7.46
CA LYS A 76 4.91 -16.69 -8.20
C LYS A 76 4.35 -15.55 -7.33
N TYR A 77 3.88 -15.84 -6.11
CA TYR A 77 3.17 -14.88 -5.26
C TYR A 77 3.86 -14.60 -3.91
N SER A 78 4.99 -15.24 -3.63
CA SER A 78 5.68 -15.13 -2.34
C SER A 78 6.05 -13.69 -1.96
N GLN A 79 6.46 -12.87 -2.93
CA GLN A 79 6.87 -11.49 -2.72
C GLN A 79 5.71 -10.48 -2.62
N ALA A 80 4.50 -10.85 -3.05
CA ALA A 80 3.35 -9.95 -2.99
C ALA A 80 2.95 -9.65 -1.54
N ASN A 81 2.73 -8.38 -1.19
CA ASN A 81 2.11 -8.05 0.09
C ASN A 81 0.66 -8.55 0.15
N PHE A 82 0.09 -8.72 1.34
CA PHE A 82 -1.23 -9.35 1.50
C PHE A 82 -2.38 -8.64 0.76
N SER A 83 -2.31 -7.32 0.63
CA SER A 83 -3.32 -6.56 -0.12
C SER A 83 -3.17 -6.77 -1.62
N HIS A 84 -1.94 -6.77 -2.12
CA HIS A 84 -1.65 -7.05 -3.52
C HIS A 84 -1.98 -8.51 -3.85
N PHE A 85 -1.60 -9.44 -2.99
CA PHE A 85 -1.91 -10.86 -3.16
C PHE A 85 -3.42 -11.12 -3.25
N GLN A 86 -4.24 -10.43 -2.45
CA GLN A 86 -5.69 -10.56 -2.54
C GLN A 86 -6.22 -10.13 -3.93
N GLU A 87 -5.66 -9.07 -4.49
CA GLU A 87 -6.02 -8.59 -5.82
C GLU A 87 -5.59 -9.60 -6.91
N LEU A 88 -4.38 -10.16 -6.81
CA LEU A 88 -3.88 -11.19 -7.71
C LEU A 88 -4.69 -12.50 -7.62
N LEU A 89 -5.23 -12.84 -6.46
CA LEU A 89 -6.15 -13.98 -6.31
C LEU A 89 -7.44 -13.77 -7.11
N GLU A 90 -7.97 -12.54 -7.13
CA GLU A 90 -9.16 -12.21 -7.92
C GLU A 90 -8.85 -12.20 -9.42
N GLU A 91 -7.73 -11.57 -9.81
CA GLU A 91 -7.37 -11.35 -11.22
C GLU A 91 -6.89 -12.64 -11.92
N HIS A 92 -6.10 -13.47 -11.24
CA HIS A 92 -5.44 -14.63 -11.87
C HIS A 92 -5.98 -15.99 -11.45
N GLU A 93 -6.57 -16.09 -10.24
CA GLU A 93 -6.97 -17.38 -9.66
C GLU A 93 -8.49 -17.52 -9.51
N SER A 94 -9.25 -16.48 -9.87
CA SER A 94 -10.72 -16.42 -9.72
C SER A 94 -11.19 -16.69 -8.28
N ILE A 95 -10.37 -16.33 -7.28
CA ILE A 95 -10.67 -16.48 -5.87
C ILE A 95 -11.10 -15.13 -5.29
N HIS A 96 -12.40 -14.95 -5.07
CA HIS A 96 -12.99 -13.70 -4.55
C HIS A 96 -13.06 -13.73 -3.03
N LEU A 97 -12.10 -13.13 -2.38
CA LEU A 97 -12.03 -13.01 -0.92
C LEU A 97 -11.77 -11.56 -0.49
N SER A 98 -12.33 -11.18 0.66
CA SER A 98 -12.00 -9.87 1.23
C SER A 98 -10.55 -9.83 1.73
N LYS A 99 -9.95 -8.63 1.73
CA LYS A 99 -8.61 -8.41 2.31
C LYS A 99 -8.48 -8.92 3.74
N SER A 100 -9.53 -8.73 4.55
CA SER A 100 -9.58 -9.23 5.93
C SER A 100 -9.60 -10.75 6.03
N SER A 101 -10.25 -11.43 5.07
CA SER A 101 -10.29 -12.89 5.02
C SER A 101 -8.93 -13.47 4.64
N VAL A 102 -8.29 -12.91 3.61
CA VAL A 102 -6.93 -13.31 3.19
C VAL A 102 -5.94 -13.07 4.33
N TYR A 103 -5.99 -11.91 4.98
CA TYR A 103 -5.14 -11.59 6.14
C TYR A 103 -5.28 -12.63 7.25
N ARG A 104 -6.53 -12.97 7.66
CA ARG A 104 -6.78 -13.95 8.72
C ARG A 104 -6.27 -15.34 8.35
N ILE A 105 -6.46 -15.78 7.10
CA ILE A 105 -5.98 -17.07 6.62
C ILE A 105 -4.46 -17.13 6.74
N LEU A 106 -3.76 -16.13 6.19
CA LEU A 106 -2.30 -16.14 6.15
C LEU A 106 -1.67 -16.02 7.54
N VAL A 107 -2.23 -15.17 8.41
CA VAL A 107 -1.75 -15.00 9.78
C VAL A 107 -2.02 -16.26 10.62
N SER A 108 -3.15 -16.97 10.42
CA SER A 108 -3.41 -18.24 11.13
C SER A 108 -2.40 -19.33 10.78
N GLU A 109 -1.74 -19.22 9.63
CA GLU A 109 -0.66 -20.11 9.17
C GLU A 109 0.75 -19.60 9.50
N GLY A 110 0.84 -18.57 10.36
CA GLY A 110 2.10 -18.00 10.84
C GLY A 110 2.83 -17.12 9.84
N MET A 111 2.16 -16.69 8.75
CA MET A 111 2.76 -15.78 7.78
C MET A 111 2.66 -14.34 8.27
N GLU A 112 3.75 -13.60 8.17
CA GLU A 112 3.79 -12.17 8.52
C GLU A 112 3.55 -11.29 7.30
N SER A 113 2.86 -10.16 7.52
CA SER A 113 2.73 -9.13 6.50
C SER A 113 4.04 -8.38 6.33
N THR A 114 4.53 -8.26 5.11
CA THR A 114 5.74 -7.48 4.78
C THR A 114 5.57 -5.99 5.07
N LYS A 115 4.34 -5.49 5.07
CA LYS A 115 4.04 -4.08 5.35
C LYS A 115 3.79 -3.87 6.84
N LYS A 116 4.78 -3.32 7.55
CA LYS A 116 4.64 -2.90 8.95
C LYS A 116 3.83 -1.60 9.04
N HIS A 117 2.88 -1.53 9.98
CA HIS A 117 2.19 -0.27 10.29
C HIS A 117 3.15 0.65 11.05
N SER A 118 3.57 1.75 10.41
CA SER A 118 4.27 2.83 11.11
C SER A 118 3.28 3.76 11.83
N ARG A 119 3.69 4.31 12.99
CA ARG A 119 2.91 5.37 13.65
C ARG A 119 2.87 6.59 12.74
N ARG A 120 1.65 7.10 12.49
CA ARG A 120 1.48 8.34 11.71
C ARG A 120 2.10 9.50 12.48
N THR A 121 3.17 10.08 11.95
CA THR A 121 3.65 11.40 12.33
C THR A 121 2.82 12.45 11.62
N LEU A 122 2.26 13.40 12.40
CA LEU A 122 1.49 14.51 11.83
C LEU A 122 2.48 15.50 11.18
N HIS A 123 2.58 15.48 9.87
CA HIS A 123 3.32 16.47 9.09
C HIS A 123 2.34 17.49 8.50
N LYS A 124 2.74 18.78 8.48
CA LYS A 124 1.98 19.79 7.74
C LYS A 124 2.05 19.45 6.25
N THR A 125 0.92 19.11 5.67
CA THR A 125 0.82 18.82 4.24
C THR A 125 0.66 20.13 3.47
N ARG A 126 1.41 20.27 2.37
CA ARG A 126 1.22 21.38 1.42
C ARG A 126 -0.16 21.24 0.75
N LYS A 127 -0.84 22.37 0.53
CA LYS A 127 -2.08 22.38 -0.27
C LYS A 127 -1.78 21.91 -1.69
N ARG A 128 -2.61 21.04 -2.21
CA ARG A 128 -2.56 20.56 -3.61
C ARG A 128 -2.86 21.70 -4.57
N LYS A 129 -2.31 21.64 -5.78
CA LYS A 129 -2.76 22.53 -6.85
C LYS A 129 -4.19 22.18 -7.25
N PRO A 130 -5.02 23.20 -7.58
CA PRO A 130 -6.44 22.97 -7.85
C PRO A 130 -6.71 22.30 -9.20
N GLN A 131 -5.80 22.43 -10.16
CA GLN A 131 -5.98 21.92 -11.51
C GLN A 131 -4.80 21.08 -11.97
N ARG A 132 -5.10 20.05 -12.78
CA ARG A 132 -4.11 19.21 -13.45
C ARG A 132 -3.21 20.05 -14.38
N GLY A 133 -1.94 19.68 -14.47
CA GLY A 133 -0.96 20.37 -15.28
C GLY A 133 -0.41 21.66 -14.66
N MET A 134 -0.94 22.14 -13.52
CA MET A 134 -0.35 23.30 -12.82
C MET A 134 0.99 22.98 -12.17
N LEU A 135 1.17 21.76 -11.72
CA LEU A 135 2.40 21.29 -11.10
C LEU A 135 2.52 19.78 -11.25
N THR A 136 3.61 19.35 -11.82
CA THR A 136 4.02 17.95 -11.82
C THR A 136 5.20 17.75 -10.88
N VAL A 137 5.35 16.56 -10.32
CA VAL A 137 6.48 16.20 -9.46
C VAL A 137 7.25 15.09 -10.14
N MET A 138 8.53 15.31 -10.37
CA MET A 138 9.45 14.33 -10.96
C MET A 138 10.44 13.83 -9.93
N ASP A 139 10.78 12.54 -10.07
CA ASP A 139 11.77 11.88 -9.25
C ASP A 139 12.24 10.59 -9.91
N ALA A 140 13.34 10.03 -9.42
CA ALA A 140 13.78 8.70 -9.78
C ALA A 140 13.98 7.83 -8.53
N SER A 141 13.76 6.54 -8.68
CA SER A 141 13.92 5.56 -7.61
C SER A 141 14.85 4.45 -8.06
N PRO A 142 16.12 4.47 -7.66
CA PRO A 142 17.01 3.32 -7.80
C PRO A 142 16.53 2.21 -6.85
N TYR A 143 16.30 1.01 -7.41
CA TYR A 143 15.80 -0.13 -6.66
C TYR A 143 16.04 -1.44 -7.43
N ARG A 144 15.90 -2.58 -6.76
CA ARG A 144 15.88 -3.91 -7.41
C ARG A 144 14.49 -4.20 -7.95
N TRP A 145 14.18 -3.57 -9.07
CA TRP A 145 12.86 -3.66 -9.69
C TRP A 145 12.56 -5.03 -10.29
N PHE A 146 13.59 -5.79 -10.62
CA PHE A 146 13.48 -7.13 -11.19
C PHE A 146 13.86 -8.19 -10.16
N LEU A 147 13.11 -9.29 -10.07
CA LEU A 147 13.38 -10.38 -9.14
C LEU A 147 14.66 -11.15 -9.46
N ASN A 148 15.22 -10.98 -10.66
CA ASN A 148 16.54 -11.50 -11.04
C ASN A 148 17.72 -10.76 -10.37
N GLY A 149 17.43 -9.74 -9.54
CA GLY A 149 18.44 -8.97 -8.80
C GLY A 149 19.05 -7.80 -9.56
N MET A 150 18.62 -7.53 -10.81
CA MET A 150 19.10 -6.40 -11.59
C MET A 150 18.72 -5.07 -10.91
N GLU A 151 19.73 -4.26 -10.62
CA GLU A 151 19.57 -2.90 -10.12
C GLU A 151 19.38 -1.94 -11.29
N CYS A 152 18.38 -1.11 -11.23
CA CYS A 152 18.11 -0.08 -12.21
C CYS A 152 17.31 1.06 -11.57
N SER A 153 17.08 2.14 -12.30
CA SER A 153 16.33 3.29 -11.81
C SER A 153 15.02 3.44 -12.56
N LEU A 154 13.92 3.61 -11.81
CA LEU A 154 12.63 3.96 -12.37
C LEU A 154 12.42 5.47 -12.22
N HIS A 155 12.35 6.18 -13.33
CA HIS A 155 12.00 7.59 -13.40
C HIS A 155 10.48 7.72 -13.44
N GLY A 156 9.93 8.68 -12.71
CA GLY A 156 8.48 8.86 -12.64
C GLY A 156 8.06 10.32 -12.53
N VAL A 157 6.88 10.59 -13.07
CA VAL A 157 6.24 11.89 -12.96
C VAL A 157 4.78 11.73 -12.57
N ILE A 158 4.35 12.52 -11.57
CA ILE A 158 2.97 12.55 -11.10
C ILE A 158 2.40 13.95 -11.16
N ASP A 159 1.09 14.06 -11.36
CA ASP A 159 0.38 15.33 -11.21
C ASP A 159 0.09 15.64 -9.74
N ASP A 160 0.29 16.92 -9.35
CA ASP A 160 0.06 17.34 -7.97
C ASP A 160 -1.41 17.45 -7.59
N ALA A 161 -2.29 17.78 -8.51
CA ALA A 161 -3.72 17.95 -8.23
C ALA A 161 -4.39 16.60 -7.94
N GLY A 162 -4.39 15.70 -8.90
CA GLY A 162 -5.02 14.38 -8.81
C GLY A 162 -4.15 13.34 -8.11
N GLY A 163 -2.86 13.37 -8.35
CA GLY A 163 -1.93 12.32 -7.94
C GLY A 163 -1.78 11.21 -8.98
N GLU A 164 -2.30 11.44 -10.19
CA GLU A 164 -2.13 10.53 -11.31
C GLU A 164 -0.66 10.39 -11.70
N VAL A 165 -0.24 9.20 -11.98
CA VAL A 165 1.05 8.92 -12.63
C VAL A 165 0.89 9.28 -14.10
N LEU A 166 1.71 10.24 -14.56
CA LEU A 166 1.65 10.70 -15.95
C LEU A 166 2.54 9.87 -16.86
N ASN A 167 3.70 9.46 -16.35
CA ASN A 167 4.61 8.56 -17.07
C ASN A 167 5.58 7.88 -16.10
N LEU A 168 6.11 6.73 -16.52
CA LEU A 168 7.18 5.97 -15.88
C LEU A 168 8.17 5.50 -16.94
N VAL A 169 9.47 5.54 -16.64
CA VAL A 169 10.53 5.10 -17.55
C VAL A 169 11.63 4.40 -16.77
N PHE A 170 11.97 3.18 -17.15
CA PHE A 170 13.16 2.48 -16.66
C PHE A 170 14.42 2.92 -17.40
N ALA A 171 15.49 3.14 -16.66
CA ALA A 171 16.85 3.29 -17.19
C ALA A 171 17.83 2.51 -16.32
N SER A 172 19.03 2.22 -16.82
CA SER A 172 20.06 1.48 -16.07
C SER A 172 20.45 2.17 -14.76
N GLN A 173 20.39 3.49 -14.72
CA GLN A 173 20.66 4.33 -13.56
C GLN A 173 19.87 5.64 -13.67
N GLU A 174 19.85 6.44 -12.61
CA GLU A 174 19.31 7.79 -12.68
C GLU A 174 20.18 8.65 -13.62
N CYS A 175 19.58 9.12 -14.72
CA CYS A 175 20.30 9.82 -15.78
C CYS A 175 19.44 10.86 -16.48
N LEU A 176 20.12 11.78 -17.17
CA LEU A 176 19.49 12.87 -17.91
C LEU A 176 18.58 12.36 -19.01
N GLU A 177 19.02 11.35 -19.74
CA GLU A 177 18.27 10.69 -20.81
C GLU A 177 16.95 10.11 -20.31
N GLY A 178 16.96 9.47 -19.14
CA GLY A 178 15.75 8.95 -18.51
C GLY A 178 14.74 10.05 -18.20
N TYR A 179 15.19 11.20 -17.72
CA TYR A 179 14.32 12.35 -17.48
C TYR A 179 13.82 13.01 -18.77
N PHE A 180 14.59 13.01 -19.84
CA PHE A 180 14.12 13.49 -21.14
C PHE A 180 13.08 12.57 -21.76
N GLU A 181 13.28 11.27 -21.75
CA GLU A 181 12.27 10.31 -22.22
C GLU A 181 11.00 10.35 -21.36
N LEU A 182 11.14 10.48 -20.06
CA LEU A 182 10.01 10.69 -19.15
C LEU A 182 9.21 11.93 -19.54
N THR A 183 9.91 13.06 -19.76
CA THR A 183 9.31 14.36 -20.10
C THR A 183 8.62 14.32 -21.46
N LYS A 184 9.30 13.80 -22.48
CA LYS A 184 8.76 13.63 -23.81
C LYS A 184 7.48 12.78 -23.82
N GLY A 185 7.48 11.66 -23.08
CA GLY A 185 6.32 10.78 -23.03
C GLY A 185 5.09 11.44 -22.39
N PHE A 186 5.23 12.12 -21.24
CA PHE A 186 4.08 12.75 -20.62
C PHE A 186 3.61 14.01 -21.36
N ILE A 187 4.52 14.83 -21.91
CA ILE A 187 4.14 16.01 -22.68
C ILE A 187 3.38 15.63 -23.95
N SER A 188 3.82 14.58 -24.63
CA SER A 188 3.12 14.08 -25.83
C SER A 188 1.68 13.66 -25.55
N GLN A 189 1.42 13.15 -24.37
CA GLN A 189 0.08 12.63 -24.00
C GLN A 189 -0.81 13.65 -23.31
N TYR A 190 -0.23 14.52 -22.46
CA TYR A 190 -0.99 15.39 -21.56
C TYR A 190 -0.77 16.88 -21.81
N GLY A 191 0.21 17.25 -22.65
CA GLY A 191 0.61 18.61 -22.88
C GLY A 191 1.64 19.14 -21.89
N ILE A 192 2.04 20.40 -22.08
CA ILE A 192 3.10 21.08 -21.33
C ILE A 192 2.56 21.55 -19.97
N PRO A 193 3.13 21.15 -18.83
CA PRO A 193 2.72 21.63 -17.52
C PRO A 193 3.24 23.07 -17.27
N LEU A 194 2.59 23.80 -16.37
CA LEU A 194 3.08 25.13 -15.97
C LEU A 194 4.38 25.06 -15.16
N ALA A 195 4.55 24.03 -14.35
CA ALA A 195 5.73 23.86 -13.51
C ALA A 195 6.03 22.39 -13.24
N VAL A 196 7.32 22.11 -13.06
CA VAL A 196 7.86 20.82 -12.64
C VAL A 196 8.60 21.00 -11.32
N TYR A 197 8.28 20.14 -10.35
CA TYR A 197 8.91 20.10 -9.03
C TYR A 197 9.92 18.97 -8.97
N VAL A 198 11.18 19.28 -8.76
CA VAL A 198 12.32 18.35 -8.74
C VAL A 198 13.14 18.50 -7.46
N ASP A 199 14.05 17.57 -7.20
CA ASP A 199 15.05 17.76 -6.14
C ASP A 199 16.21 18.68 -6.58
N ARG A 200 17.26 18.73 -5.77
CA ARG A 200 18.46 19.51 -6.06
C ARG A 200 19.58 18.68 -6.68
N HIS A 201 19.22 17.59 -7.35
CA HIS A 201 20.20 16.78 -8.06
C HIS A 201 20.92 17.59 -9.13
N THR A 202 22.16 17.25 -9.43
CA THR A 202 23.02 18.00 -10.40
C THR A 202 22.47 17.99 -11.83
N ILE A 203 21.59 17.09 -12.16
CA ILE A 203 20.82 17.07 -13.42
C ILE A 203 19.93 18.33 -13.54
N PHE A 204 19.32 18.75 -12.44
CA PHE A 204 18.35 19.86 -12.40
C PHE A 204 18.93 21.18 -11.97
N ARG A 205 20.04 21.14 -11.23
CA ARG A 205 20.64 22.33 -10.65
C ARG A 205 22.15 22.34 -10.85
N SER A 206 22.68 23.46 -11.38
CA SER A 206 24.11 23.60 -11.50
C SER A 206 24.81 23.62 -10.14
N PRO A 207 25.90 22.85 -9.95
CA PRO A 207 26.68 22.90 -8.72
C PRO A 207 27.29 24.28 -8.39
N LEU A 208 27.39 25.15 -9.40
CA LEU A 208 27.95 26.49 -9.29
C LEU A 208 26.89 27.54 -8.91
N GLU A 209 25.63 27.20 -8.91
CA GLU A 209 24.54 28.12 -8.59
C GLU A 209 24.62 28.61 -7.14
N GLY A 210 24.66 29.95 -7.00
CA GLY A 210 24.84 30.61 -5.71
C GLY A 210 26.28 30.53 -5.15
N LYS A 211 27.26 30.16 -5.98
CA LYS A 211 28.69 30.12 -5.61
C LYS A 211 29.55 31.14 -6.35
N LEU A 212 28.96 31.95 -7.22
CA LEU A 212 29.67 33.05 -7.82
C LEU A 212 30.08 34.05 -6.75
N SER A 213 31.31 34.57 -6.83
CA SER A 213 31.72 35.70 -6.00
C SER A 213 31.02 36.98 -6.46
N LEU A 214 30.94 37.97 -5.56
CA LEU A 214 30.34 39.29 -5.88
C LEU A 214 31.02 39.93 -7.09
N GLU A 215 32.35 39.78 -7.24
CA GLU A 215 33.12 40.26 -8.37
C GLU A 215 32.77 39.57 -9.69
N GLU A 216 32.53 38.27 -9.64
CA GLU A 216 32.08 37.47 -10.79
C GLU A 216 30.68 37.87 -11.24
N GLU A 217 29.75 38.08 -10.28
CA GLU A 217 28.40 38.57 -10.57
C GLU A 217 28.41 39.97 -11.18
N LEU A 218 29.21 40.86 -10.61
CA LEU A 218 29.37 42.22 -11.12
C LEU A 218 30.03 42.27 -12.50
N SER A 219 30.92 41.31 -12.81
CA SER A 219 31.51 41.17 -14.15
C SER A 219 30.55 40.60 -15.20
N GLY A 220 29.29 40.34 -14.82
CA GLY A 220 28.26 39.77 -15.70
C GLY A 220 28.38 38.26 -15.92
N LYS A 221 29.21 37.56 -15.14
CA LYS A 221 29.32 36.11 -15.20
C LYS A 221 28.03 35.49 -14.72
N ARG A 222 27.41 34.63 -15.52
CA ARG A 222 26.20 33.88 -15.19
C ARG A 222 26.53 32.43 -15.05
N VAL A 223 25.87 31.74 -14.11
CA VAL A 223 25.93 30.27 -14.04
C VAL A 223 25.10 29.70 -15.17
N ASN A 224 25.73 28.86 -15.96
CA ASN A 224 25.00 28.16 -17.03
C ASN A 224 23.95 27.23 -16.42
N GLU A 225 22.76 27.29 -16.98
CA GLU A 225 21.71 26.33 -16.68
C GLU A 225 22.16 24.92 -17.03
N THR A 226 21.62 23.93 -16.32
CA THR A 226 21.81 22.52 -16.73
C THR A 226 21.13 22.27 -18.08
N GLN A 227 21.50 21.21 -18.78
CA GLN A 227 20.84 20.85 -20.04
C GLN A 227 19.33 20.65 -19.84
N PHE A 228 18.94 20.00 -18.74
CA PHE A 228 17.52 19.84 -18.40
C PHE A 228 16.84 21.18 -18.10
N GLY A 229 17.48 22.04 -17.31
CA GLY A 229 16.96 23.38 -16.98
C GLY A 229 16.72 24.20 -18.24
N ARG A 230 17.69 24.22 -19.17
CA ARG A 230 17.56 24.92 -20.45
C ARG A 230 16.40 24.39 -21.29
N ALA A 231 16.27 23.07 -21.42
CA ALA A 231 15.15 22.47 -22.17
C ALA A 231 13.79 22.81 -21.55
N MET A 232 13.68 22.82 -20.21
CA MET A 232 12.44 23.26 -19.52
C MET A 232 12.15 24.75 -19.78
N SER A 233 13.16 25.59 -19.75
CA SER A 233 13.05 27.02 -20.03
C SER A 233 12.58 27.28 -21.46
N GLU A 234 13.14 26.58 -22.45
CA GLU A 234 12.73 26.67 -23.86
C GLU A 234 11.27 26.23 -24.09
N LEU A 235 10.78 25.24 -23.31
CA LEU A 235 9.39 24.80 -23.32
C LEU A 235 8.46 25.72 -22.50
N GLY A 236 8.96 26.75 -21.84
CA GLY A 236 8.18 27.61 -20.95
C GLY A 236 7.73 26.95 -19.64
N ILE A 237 8.40 25.87 -19.24
CA ILE A 237 8.11 25.13 -18.02
C ILE A 237 8.92 25.72 -16.86
N ASN A 238 8.23 26.09 -15.78
CA ASN A 238 8.89 26.60 -14.59
C ASN A 238 9.47 25.48 -13.73
N LEU A 239 10.79 25.43 -13.56
CA LEU A 239 11.48 24.43 -12.75
C LEU A 239 11.54 24.89 -11.28
N ILE A 240 10.97 24.11 -10.37
CA ILE A 240 10.90 24.42 -8.94
C ILE A 240 11.69 23.38 -8.16
N TRP A 241 12.71 23.81 -7.40
CA TRP A 241 13.52 22.91 -6.58
C TRP A 241 12.93 22.69 -5.19
N ALA A 242 12.87 21.43 -4.78
CA ALA A 242 12.42 21.04 -3.46
C ALA A 242 13.32 21.64 -2.36
N LYS A 243 12.72 22.38 -1.42
CA LYS A 243 13.42 22.92 -0.26
C LYS A 243 13.51 21.90 0.90
N SER A 244 12.65 20.89 0.90
CA SER A 244 12.60 19.84 1.92
C SER A 244 12.08 18.51 1.34
N PRO A 245 12.48 17.37 1.90
CA PRO A 245 11.96 16.06 1.49
C PRO A 245 10.43 15.96 1.56
N GLN A 246 9.81 16.54 2.60
CA GLN A 246 8.35 16.50 2.81
C GLN A 246 7.55 17.11 1.65
N ALA A 247 8.18 17.97 0.86
CA ALA A 247 7.55 18.57 -0.30
C ALA A 247 7.30 17.57 -1.43
N LYS A 248 8.00 16.43 -1.44
CA LYS A 248 7.89 15.33 -2.41
C LYS A 248 7.05 14.13 -1.89
N GLY A 249 6.38 14.25 -0.76
CA GLY A 249 5.70 13.12 -0.08
C GLY A 249 4.64 12.38 -0.91
N LYS A 250 4.21 12.89 -2.08
CA LYS A 250 3.33 12.16 -3.00
C LYS A 250 4.11 11.15 -3.83
N ILE A 251 5.23 11.57 -4.41
CA ILE A 251 6.03 10.68 -5.22
C ILE A 251 6.75 9.64 -4.36
N GLU A 252 7.09 9.98 -3.10
CA GLU A 252 7.60 9.01 -2.12
C GLU A 252 6.59 7.88 -1.87
N ARG A 253 5.30 8.23 -1.70
CA ARG A 253 4.22 7.22 -1.57
C ARG A 253 4.01 6.41 -2.85
N LEU A 254 4.21 7.00 -4.02
CA LEU A 254 4.22 6.26 -5.27
C LEU A 254 5.33 5.21 -5.23
N TRP A 255 6.56 5.59 -4.87
CA TRP A 255 7.68 4.66 -4.79
C TRP A 255 7.43 3.52 -3.80
N GLU A 256 6.94 3.80 -2.59
CA GLU A 256 6.56 2.75 -1.62
C GLU A 256 5.55 1.76 -2.20
N THR A 257 4.58 2.26 -2.97
CA THR A 257 3.56 1.42 -3.59
C THR A 257 4.13 0.61 -4.75
N LEU A 258 4.90 1.24 -5.64
CA LEU A 258 5.50 0.58 -6.78
C LEU A 258 6.55 -0.45 -6.36
N GLN A 259 7.44 -0.13 -5.43
CA GLN A 259 8.46 -1.07 -4.92
C GLN A 259 7.85 -2.34 -4.33
N SER A 260 6.63 -2.25 -3.77
CA SER A 260 5.95 -3.41 -3.22
C SER A 260 5.10 -4.19 -4.24
N ARG A 261 4.87 -3.66 -5.44
CA ARG A 261 3.97 -4.24 -6.45
C ARG A 261 4.63 -4.53 -7.78
N LEU A 262 5.29 -3.53 -8.35
CA LEU A 262 5.82 -3.60 -9.72
C LEU A 262 6.78 -4.78 -9.95
N PRO A 263 7.69 -5.13 -9.01
CA PRO A 263 8.53 -6.31 -9.17
C PRO A 263 7.74 -7.61 -9.34
N VAL A 264 6.62 -7.75 -8.62
CA VAL A 264 5.74 -8.92 -8.73
C VAL A 264 5.00 -8.92 -10.07
N GLU A 265 4.49 -7.77 -10.50
CA GLU A 265 3.80 -7.62 -11.78
C GLU A 265 4.71 -7.93 -12.98
N LEU A 266 5.95 -7.40 -12.96
CA LEU A 266 6.96 -7.69 -13.99
C LEU A 266 7.29 -9.19 -14.06
N ASN A 267 7.47 -9.82 -12.91
CA ASN A 267 7.72 -11.25 -12.83
C ASN A 267 6.54 -12.09 -13.34
N LEU A 268 5.30 -11.71 -12.99
CA LEU A 268 4.09 -12.38 -13.47
C LEU A 268 3.94 -12.26 -15.00
N ALA A 269 4.36 -11.14 -15.56
CA ALA A 269 4.37 -10.91 -17.00
C ALA A 269 5.58 -11.58 -17.71
N GLY A 270 6.51 -12.20 -16.98
CA GLY A 270 7.72 -12.83 -17.54
C GLY A 270 8.74 -11.83 -18.06
N ILE A 271 8.71 -10.59 -17.59
CA ILE A 271 9.54 -9.48 -18.07
C ILE A 271 10.87 -9.49 -17.34
N SER A 272 11.97 -9.45 -18.08
CA SER A 272 13.32 -9.52 -17.55
C SER A 272 14.28 -8.45 -18.08
N THR A 273 13.88 -7.69 -19.09
CA THR A 273 14.68 -6.63 -19.71
C THR A 273 14.06 -5.25 -19.50
N LEU A 274 14.90 -4.20 -19.57
CA LEU A 274 14.44 -2.80 -19.46
C LEU A 274 13.51 -2.41 -20.61
N GLU A 275 13.74 -2.90 -21.79
CA GLU A 275 12.94 -2.60 -22.97
C GLU A 275 11.52 -3.19 -22.84
N GLU A 276 11.41 -4.47 -22.50
CA GLU A 276 10.13 -5.12 -22.24
C GLU A 276 9.37 -4.42 -21.10
N ALA A 277 10.11 -4.04 -20.04
CA ALA A 277 9.52 -3.34 -18.91
C ALA A 277 8.98 -1.95 -19.31
N ASN A 278 9.69 -1.19 -20.11
CA ASN A 278 9.21 0.10 -20.61
C ASN A 278 7.95 -0.04 -21.47
N ASN A 279 7.87 -1.07 -22.30
CA ASN A 279 6.66 -1.37 -23.09
C ASN A 279 5.47 -1.74 -22.17
N PHE A 280 5.72 -2.50 -21.10
CA PHE A 280 4.71 -2.88 -20.12
C PHE A 280 4.18 -1.69 -19.33
N LEU A 281 5.03 -0.71 -18.98
CA LEU A 281 4.68 0.43 -18.15
C LEU A 281 3.51 1.25 -18.71
N ALA A 282 3.36 1.35 -20.02
CA ALA A 282 2.27 2.10 -20.65
C ALA A 282 0.89 1.57 -20.22
N THR A 283 0.72 0.24 -20.24
CA THR A 283 -0.52 -0.41 -19.79
C THR A 283 -0.63 -0.40 -18.27
N PHE A 284 0.46 -0.65 -17.57
CA PHE A 284 0.51 -0.66 -16.11
C PHE A 284 0.09 0.69 -15.51
N VAL A 285 0.57 1.82 -16.03
CA VAL A 285 0.21 3.16 -15.56
C VAL A 285 -1.28 3.42 -15.67
N GLN A 286 -1.92 2.99 -16.76
CA GLN A 286 -3.37 3.13 -16.91
C GLN A 286 -4.14 2.33 -15.85
N GLN A 287 -3.74 1.08 -15.60
CA GLN A 287 -4.35 0.23 -14.58
C GLN A 287 -4.11 0.80 -13.17
N TYR A 288 -2.88 1.26 -12.91
CA TYR A 288 -2.52 1.89 -11.65
C TYR A 288 -3.39 3.12 -11.35
N ASN A 289 -3.53 4.02 -12.32
CA ASN A 289 -4.30 5.24 -12.16
C ASN A 289 -5.79 4.95 -11.90
N ARG A 290 -6.39 3.97 -12.58
CA ARG A 290 -7.78 3.55 -12.32
C ARG A 290 -8.01 3.09 -10.88
N LYS A 291 -6.96 2.58 -10.23
CA LYS A 291 -7.05 1.97 -8.90
C LYS A 291 -6.65 2.91 -7.77
N PHE A 292 -5.74 3.86 -8.01
CA PHE A 292 -5.06 4.64 -6.97
C PHE A 292 -5.13 6.15 -7.15
N ALA A 293 -5.47 6.68 -8.31
CA ALA A 293 -5.59 8.12 -8.56
C ALA A 293 -6.96 8.68 -8.17
#